data_d5c2b6a874aa62e5f0a9d771980cec4f
#
_entry.id   d5c2b6a874aa62e5f0a9d771980cec4f
#
_cell.length_a   1.000
_cell.length_b   1.000
_cell.length_c   1.000
_cell.angle_alpha   90.00
_cell.angle_beta   90.00
_cell.angle_gamma   90.00
#
_symmetry.space_group_name_H-M   'P 1'
#
loop_
_entity.id
_entity.type
_entity.pdbx_description
1 polymer ?
#
loop_
_entity_poly.entity_id
_entity_poly.type
_entity_poly.pdbx_seq_one_letter_code
_entity_poly.pdbx_strand_id
1 'polypeptide(L)'
;MLNSKMITHMNKYKLTHGLLALALLAVPMISCTDSVMDDINVDKNHAQDVQAKFIVTDLITSTAFSTVGGDFSTYASVYIEQEAGIHNQLFNAETRNGEPSSTNTYNNVWSSTYTNLKNAKTVIAKCSGEGEEAGNQITLGIGQFFAAYNLAVLTDYLEMCLG
;
A
#
# COMPACT_ATOMS: atom_id res chain seq x y z
N MET A 1 -26.92 74.54 0.61
CA MET A 1 -26.20 73.82 1.71
C MET A 1 -26.62 72.33 1.93
N LEU A 2 -27.67 71.83 1.28
CA LEU A 2 -28.15 70.46 1.45
C LEU A 2 -27.34 69.40 0.64
N ASN A 3 -26.72 69.84 -0.44
CA ASN A 3 -26.09 68.87 -1.40
C ASN A 3 -24.74 68.28 -0.89
N SER A 4 -23.99 69.03 -0.07
CA SER A 4 -22.69 68.56 0.44
C SER A 4 -22.81 67.46 1.49
N LYS A 5 -23.83 67.50 2.36
CA LYS A 5 -24.05 66.45 3.39
C LYS A 5 -24.53 65.13 2.79
N MET A 6 -25.27 65.13 1.68
CA MET A 6 -25.79 63.98 1.01
C MET A 6 -24.66 63.19 0.27
N ILE A 7 -23.72 63.90 -0.34
CA ILE A 7 -22.58 63.37 -1.05
C ILE A 7 -21.61 62.71 -0.06
N THR A 8 -21.37 63.29 1.10
CA THR A 8 -20.52 62.72 2.14
C THR A 8 -21.14 61.44 2.76
N HIS A 9 -22.48 61.41 2.88
CA HIS A 9 -23.18 60.21 3.39
C HIS A 9 -23.12 59.06 2.40
N MET A 10 -23.34 59.31 1.11
CA MET A 10 -23.26 58.32 0.05
C MET A 10 -21.83 57.72 -0.10
N ASN A 11 -20.80 58.54 0.08
CA ASN A 11 -19.41 58.04 0.03
C ASN A 11 -19.05 57.14 1.21
N LYS A 12 -19.61 57.39 2.40
CA LYS A 12 -19.41 56.53 3.56
C LYS A 12 -20.05 55.14 3.35
N TYR A 13 -21.26 55.05 2.80
CA TYR A 13 -21.89 53.76 2.51
C TYR A 13 -21.16 52.97 1.44
N LYS A 14 -20.66 53.61 0.38
CA LYS A 14 -19.85 52.97 -0.66
C LYS A 14 -18.55 52.43 -0.09
N LEU A 15 -17.89 53.16 0.83
CA LEU A 15 -16.66 52.71 1.48
C LEU A 15 -16.90 51.52 2.43
N THR A 16 -18.00 51.55 3.22
CA THR A 16 -18.33 50.47 4.13
C THR A 16 -18.75 49.21 3.40
N HIS A 17 -19.51 49.32 2.30
CA HIS A 17 -19.87 48.14 1.49
C HIS A 17 -18.67 47.59 0.72
N GLY A 18 -17.74 48.43 0.28
CA GLY A 18 -16.47 47.99 -0.31
C GLY A 18 -15.57 47.24 0.67
N LEU A 19 -15.48 47.73 1.91
CA LEU A 19 -14.71 47.04 2.98
C LEU A 19 -15.36 45.70 3.39
N LEU A 20 -16.70 45.67 3.44
CA LEU A 20 -17.45 44.41 3.76
C LEU A 20 -17.29 43.38 2.66
N ALA A 21 -17.33 43.80 1.38
CA ALA A 21 -17.11 42.93 0.24
C ALA A 21 -15.66 42.38 0.20
N LEU A 22 -14.67 43.22 0.56
CA LEU A 22 -13.27 42.79 0.63
C LEU A 22 -13.02 41.80 1.77
N ALA A 23 -13.70 41.99 2.92
CA ALA A 23 -13.64 41.06 4.06
C ALA A 23 -14.28 39.70 3.74
N LEU A 24 -15.38 39.67 2.97
CA LEU A 24 -16.04 38.43 2.53
C LEU A 24 -15.22 37.64 1.49
N LEU A 25 -14.38 38.32 0.70
CA LEU A 25 -13.47 37.70 -0.27
C LEU A 25 -12.19 37.10 0.38
N ALA A 26 -11.85 37.54 1.61
CA ALA A 26 -10.68 37.01 2.33
C ALA A 26 -10.94 35.72 3.12
N VAL A 27 -12.21 35.35 3.36
CA VAL A 27 -12.59 34.16 4.14
C VAL A 27 -12.29 32.81 3.46
N PRO A 28 -12.34 32.67 2.12
CA PRO A 28 -12.09 31.37 1.51
C PRO A 28 -10.62 30.96 1.40
N MET A 29 -9.66 31.80 1.80
CA MET A 29 -8.23 31.49 1.72
C MET A 29 -7.68 30.72 2.93
N ILE A 30 -8.52 30.39 3.93
CA ILE A 30 -8.11 29.65 5.14
C ILE A 30 -8.51 28.15 5.05
N SER A 31 -8.99 27.71 3.90
CA SER A 31 -9.38 26.32 3.68
C SER A 31 -8.17 25.49 3.30
N CYS A 32 -7.87 24.50 4.10
CA CYS A 32 -6.81 23.52 3.98
C CYS A 32 -5.42 24.04 4.34
N THR A 33 -5.15 24.10 5.63
CA THR A 33 -3.76 24.09 6.12
C THR A 33 -3.20 22.67 5.95
N ASP A 34 -1.94 22.54 5.54
CA ASP A 34 -1.25 21.27 5.37
C ASP A 34 -1.40 20.36 6.61
N SER A 35 -1.44 20.96 7.80
CA SER A 35 -1.65 20.25 9.08
C SER A 35 -3.00 19.53 9.19
N VAL A 36 -4.07 20.04 8.57
CA VAL A 36 -5.38 19.34 8.56
C VAL A 36 -5.37 18.18 7.58
N MET A 37 -4.70 18.34 6.44
CA MET A 37 -4.54 17.26 5.48
C MET A 37 -3.62 16.15 6.03
N ASP A 38 -2.57 16.51 6.74
CA ASP A 38 -1.68 15.56 7.40
C ASP A 38 -2.42 14.76 8.48
N ASP A 39 -3.28 15.39 9.28
CA ASP A 39 -4.06 14.71 10.32
C ASP A 39 -5.16 13.78 9.75
N ILE A 40 -5.71 14.13 8.58
CA ILE A 40 -6.67 13.28 7.85
C ILE A 40 -5.96 12.08 7.20
N ASN A 41 -4.74 12.28 6.70
CA ASN A 41 -3.95 11.23 6.05
C ASN A 41 -3.32 10.24 7.04
N VAL A 42 -3.27 10.59 8.33
CA VAL A 42 -2.86 9.62 9.36
C VAL A 42 -3.98 8.60 9.55
N ASP A 43 -3.75 7.38 9.10
CA ASP A 43 -4.67 6.27 9.35
C ASP A 43 -4.65 5.89 10.84
N LYS A 44 -5.62 6.45 11.57
CA LYS A 44 -5.75 6.24 13.03
C LYS A 44 -6.19 4.80 13.38
N ASN A 45 -6.64 4.03 12.41
CA ASN A 45 -7.09 2.65 12.60
C ASN A 45 -5.99 1.62 12.35
N HIS A 46 -4.89 2.02 11.70
CA HIS A 46 -3.73 1.16 11.53
C HIS A 46 -2.64 1.56 12.52
N ALA A 47 -2.10 0.59 13.22
CA ALA A 47 -0.97 0.81 14.12
C ALA A 47 0.22 1.34 13.32
N GLN A 48 0.64 2.57 13.62
CA GLN A 48 1.77 3.23 12.95
C GLN A 48 3.11 2.56 13.30
N ASP A 49 3.14 1.96 14.46
CA ASP A 49 4.29 1.20 14.96
C ASP A 49 3.85 -0.16 15.49
N VAL A 50 4.29 -1.22 14.81
CA VAL A 50 3.99 -2.61 15.15
C VAL A 50 5.31 -3.30 15.50
N GLN A 51 5.35 -3.97 16.66
CA GLN A 51 6.51 -4.76 17.05
C GLN A 51 6.82 -5.84 16.00
N ALA A 52 8.10 -6.06 15.74
CA ALA A 52 8.57 -6.98 14.71
C ALA A 52 7.98 -8.40 14.83
N LYS A 53 7.72 -8.87 16.07
CA LYS A 53 7.10 -10.19 16.30
C LYS A 53 5.72 -10.36 15.65
N PHE A 54 4.91 -9.31 15.60
CA PHE A 54 3.59 -9.37 14.96
C PHE A 54 3.71 -9.37 13.44
N ILE A 55 4.66 -8.60 12.91
CA ILE A 55 4.99 -8.61 11.47
C ILE A 55 5.51 -9.99 11.05
N VAL A 56 6.33 -10.62 11.88
CA VAL A 56 6.81 -12.00 11.64
C VAL A 56 5.66 -13.00 11.61
N THR A 57 4.69 -12.87 12.52
CA THR A 57 3.52 -13.76 12.53
C THR A 57 2.70 -13.62 11.25
N ASP A 58 2.45 -12.39 10.80
CA ASP A 58 1.78 -12.12 9.53
C ASP A 58 2.60 -12.69 8.35
N LEU A 59 3.89 -12.45 8.34
CA LEU A 59 4.81 -12.90 7.30
C LEU A 59 4.84 -14.43 7.14
N ILE A 60 4.88 -15.16 8.25
CA ILE A 60 4.80 -16.63 8.27
C ILE A 60 3.45 -17.09 7.69
N THR A 61 2.36 -16.52 8.19
CA THR A 61 1.01 -16.90 7.80
C THR A 61 0.74 -16.58 6.33
N SER A 62 1.06 -15.36 5.93
CA SER A 62 0.89 -14.91 4.55
C SER A 62 1.75 -15.73 3.57
N THR A 63 3.00 -16.02 3.90
CA THR A 63 3.86 -16.87 3.07
C THR A 63 3.30 -18.28 2.94
N ALA A 64 2.81 -18.87 4.03
CA ALA A 64 2.21 -20.21 4.01
C ALA A 64 0.97 -20.29 3.11
N PHE A 65 0.09 -19.31 3.20
CA PHE A 65 -1.18 -19.32 2.45
C PHE A 65 -1.04 -18.83 1.01
N SER A 66 -0.20 -17.85 0.74
CA SER A 66 -0.11 -17.24 -0.59
C SER A 66 0.98 -17.85 -1.47
N THR A 67 2.13 -18.22 -0.90
CA THR A 67 3.27 -18.70 -1.67
C THR A 67 3.35 -20.22 -1.66
N VAL A 68 3.26 -20.84 -0.49
CA VAL A 68 3.41 -22.29 -0.35
C VAL A 68 2.10 -23.03 -0.70
N GLY A 69 0.97 -22.53 -0.21
CA GLY A 69 -0.34 -23.17 -0.38
C GLY A 69 -1.27 -22.47 -1.35
N GLY A 70 -0.81 -21.42 -2.04
CA GLY A 70 -1.64 -20.61 -2.93
C GLY A 70 -1.60 -21.04 -4.40
N ASP A 71 -1.98 -20.11 -5.26
CA ASP A 71 -2.11 -20.32 -6.70
C ASP A 71 -0.84 -20.91 -7.32
N PHE A 72 0.35 -20.48 -6.85
CA PHE A 72 1.61 -21.00 -7.36
C PHE A 72 1.76 -22.50 -7.17
N SER A 73 1.59 -22.98 -5.95
CA SER A 73 1.71 -24.40 -5.64
C SER A 73 0.70 -25.21 -6.44
N THR A 74 -0.54 -24.71 -6.55
CA THR A 74 -1.61 -25.38 -7.30
C THR A 74 -1.30 -25.46 -8.78
N TYR A 75 -0.88 -24.37 -9.41
CA TYR A 75 -0.53 -24.40 -10.84
C TYR A 75 0.76 -25.16 -11.10
N ALA A 76 1.76 -25.01 -10.24
CA ALA A 76 3.01 -25.76 -10.38
C ALA A 76 2.76 -27.27 -10.32
N SER A 77 1.91 -27.77 -9.41
CA SER A 77 1.61 -29.18 -9.29
C SER A 77 0.88 -29.75 -10.52
N VAL A 78 0.02 -28.94 -11.16
CA VAL A 78 -0.60 -29.32 -12.43
C VAL A 78 0.42 -29.33 -13.58
N TYR A 79 1.30 -28.32 -13.65
CA TYR A 79 2.32 -28.25 -14.71
C TYR A 79 3.34 -29.37 -14.67
N ILE A 80 3.70 -29.82 -13.47
CA ILE A 80 4.59 -30.97 -13.29
C ILE A 80 3.87 -32.30 -13.19
N GLU A 81 2.56 -32.34 -13.52
CA GLU A 81 1.74 -33.54 -13.58
C GLU A 81 1.61 -34.32 -12.26
N GLN A 82 1.74 -33.60 -11.13
CA GLN A 82 1.47 -34.18 -9.79
C GLN A 82 -0.04 -34.15 -9.46
N GLU A 83 -0.77 -33.23 -10.05
CA GLU A 83 -2.22 -33.10 -9.93
C GLU A 83 -2.86 -32.91 -11.31
N ALA A 84 -4.08 -33.41 -11.48
CA ALA A 84 -4.82 -33.27 -12.72
C ALA A 84 -5.75 -32.03 -12.65
N GLY A 85 -5.66 -31.17 -13.63
CA GLY A 85 -6.54 -30.01 -13.80
C GLY A 85 -7.83 -30.39 -14.53
N ILE A 86 -8.91 -30.68 -13.80
CA ILE A 86 -10.14 -31.21 -14.39
C ILE A 86 -11.21 -30.17 -14.72
N HIS A 87 -11.04 -28.91 -14.29
CA HIS A 87 -12.05 -27.87 -14.48
C HIS A 87 -11.46 -26.46 -14.56
N ASN A 88 -12.12 -25.61 -15.37
CA ASN A 88 -11.77 -24.18 -15.52
C ASN A 88 -10.27 -23.92 -15.79
N GLN A 89 -9.68 -23.04 -14.99
CA GLN A 89 -8.31 -22.60 -15.15
C GLN A 89 -7.30 -23.74 -15.03
N LEU A 90 -7.54 -24.67 -14.10
CA LEU A 90 -6.65 -25.84 -13.93
C LEU A 90 -6.73 -26.79 -15.12
N PHE A 91 -7.89 -26.95 -15.75
CA PHE A 91 -8.01 -27.70 -16.99
C PHE A 91 -7.25 -27.04 -18.15
N ASN A 92 -7.30 -25.73 -18.23
CA ASN A 92 -6.51 -24.98 -19.22
C ASN A 92 -5.00 -25.15 -18.99
N ALA A 93 -4.58 -25.12 -17.74
CA ALA A 93 -3.19 -25.40 -17.36
C ALA A 93 -2.76 -26.83 -17.68
N GLU A 94 -3.61 -27.82 -17.37
CA GLU A 94 -3.41 -29.24 -17.69
C GLU A 94 -3.22 -29.46 -19.19
N THR A 95 -4.10 -28.89 -19.99
CA THR A 95 -4.10 -29.05 -21.45
C THR A 95 -3.14 -28.12 -22.17
N ARG A 96 -2.43 -27.25 -21.46
CA ARG A 96 -1.62 -26.17 -22.04
C ARG A 96 -2.39 -25.28 -23.01
N ASN A 97 -3.70 -25.20 -22.82
CA ASN A 97 -4.61 -24.48 -23.70
C ASN A 97 -4.98 -23.14 -23.06
N GLY A 98 -4.55 -22.05 -23.65
CA GLY A 98 -4.91 -20.73 -23.18
C GLY A 98 -4.15 -20.34 -21.92
N GLU A 99 -2.84 -20.49 -21.95
CA GLU A 99 -1.96 -19.78 -21.03
C GLU A 99 -2.43 -18.33 -20.97
N PRO A 100 -2.81 -17.83 -19.79
CA PRO A 100 -3.33 -16.49 -19.72
C PRO A 100 -2.22 -15.52 -20.11
N SER A 101 -2.34 -14.96 -21.29
CA SER A 101 -1.53 -13.80 -21.70
C SER A 101 -1.82 -12.58 -20.82
N SER A 102 -2.78 -12.67 -19.92
CA SER A 102 -3.16 -11.65 -18.97
C SER A 102 -2.97 -12.16 -17.54
N THR A 103 -2.47 -11.30 -16.76
CA THR A 103 -1.98 -11.28 -15.41
C THR A 103 -2.87 -11.90 -14.30
N ASN A 104 -4.03 -12.48 -14.59
CA ASN A 104 -5.00 -12.80 -13.55
C ASN A 104 -4.69 -14.09 -12.77
N THR A 105 -3.96 -15.02 -13.35
CA THR A 105 -3.68 -16.31 -12.72
C THR A 105 -2.68 -16.21 -11.58
N TYR A 106 -1.68 -15.35 -11.73
CA TYR A 106 -0.56 -15.22 -10.78
C TYR A 106 -0.52 -13.90 -10.02
N ASN A 107 -1.50 -13.01 -10.20
CA ASN A 107 -1.46 -11.69 -9.59
C ASN A 107 -1.54 -11.73 -8.06
N ASN A 108 -2.24 -12.71 -7.49
CA ASN A 108 -2.33 -12.89 -6.03
C ASN A 108 -0.96 -13.23 -5.45
N VAL A 109 -0.27 -14.18 -6.06
CA VAL A 109 1.08 -14.58 -5.63
C VAL A 109 2.05 -13.42 -5.83
N TRP A 110 2.00 -12.74 -6.96
CA TRP A 110 2.81 -11.56 -7.24
C TRP A 110 2.66 -10.50 -6.14
N SER A 111 1.42 -10.05 -5.90
CA SER A 111 1.14 -9.02 -4.89
C SER A 111 1.52 -9.47 -3.49
N SER A 112 1.20 -10.71 -3.12
CA SER A 112 1.47 -11.25 -1.79
C SER A 112 2.98 -11.39 -1.54
N THR A 113 3.73 -11.87 -2.54
CA THR A 113 5.18 -12.06 -2.40
C THR A 113 5.91 -10.73 -2.27
N TYR A 114 5.51 -9.70 -3.02
CA TYR A 114 6.06 -8.35 -2.84
C TYR A 114 5.69 -7.74 -1.49
N THR A 115 4.46 -7.96 -1.02
CA THR A 115 4.03 -7.53 0.31
C THR A 115 4.84 -8.22 1.40
N ASN A 116 5.04 -9.52 1.29
CA ASN A 116 5.86 -10.30 2.20
C ASN A 116 7.32 -9.84 2.20
N LEU A 117 7.88 -9.55 1.02
CA LEU A 117 9.23 -9.00 0.91
C LEU A 117 9.35 -7.62 1.59
N LYS A 118 8.36 -6.77 1.43
CA LYS A 118 8.29 -5.47 2.14
C LYS A 118 8.24 -5.68 3.66
N ASN A 119 7.38 -6.57 4.14
CA ASN A 119 7.25 -6.88 5.57
C ASN A 119 8.55 -7.47 6.14
N ALA A 120 9.20 -8.38 5.42
CA ALA A 120 10.50 -8.93 5.81
C ALA A 120 11.57 -7.83 5.92
N LYS A 121 11.64 -6.90 4.97
CA LYS A 121 12.55 -5.75 5.03
C LYS A 121 12.25 -4.84 6.21
N THR A 122 10.97 -4.65 6.56
CA THR A 122 10.57 -3.89 7.75
C THR A 122 11.06 -4.56 9.03
N VAL A 123 10.91 -5.89 9.15
CA VAL A 123 11.45 -6.65 10.30
C VAL A 123 12.97 -6.49 10.39
N ILE A 124 13.68 -6.61 9.27
CA ILE A 124 15.14 -6.42 9.23
C ILE A 124 15.50 -5.00 9.70
N ALA A 125 14.84 -3.98 9.19
CA ALA A 125 15.11 -2.59 9.57
C ALA A 125 14.88 -2.34 11.07
N LYS A 126 13.80 -2.89 11.64
CA LYS A 126 13.51 -2.76 13.09
C LYS A 126 14.53 -3.45 13.98
N CYS A 127 15.07 -4.59 13.56
CA CYS A 127 15.94 -5.44 14.38
C CYS A 127 17.44 -5.22 14.12
N SER A 128 17.82 -4.49 13.07
CA SER A 128 19.22 -4.24 12.70
C SER A 128 19.68 -2.82 13.04
N GLY A 129 20.97 -2.65 13.25
CA GLY A 129 21.61 -1.35 13.40
C GLY A 129 21.05 -0.52 14.56
N GLU A 130 20.48 0.64 14.24
CA GLU A 130 19.85 1.58 15.18
C GLU A 130 18.31 1.42 15.22
N GLY A 131 17.78 0.30 14.73
CA GLY A 131 16.35 0.03 14.75
C GLY A 131 15.80 -0.07 16.17
N GLU A 132 14.50 0.12 16.33
CA GLU A 132 13.81 0.16 17.63
C GLU A 132 13.95 -1.14 18.43
N GLU A 133 14.12 -2.27 17.76
CA GLU A 133 14.33 -3.60 18.34
C GLU A 133 15.73 -4.13 18.06
N ALA A 134 16.73 -3.24 17.94
CA ALA A 134 18.12 -3.62 17.69
C ALA A 134 18.61 -4.63 18.74
N GLY A 135 19.33 -5.67 18.28
CA GLY A 135 19.82 -6.75 19.14
C GLY A 135 18.90 -7.97 19.21
N ASN A 136 17.69 -7.91 18.66
CA ASN A 136 16.81 -9.08 18.51
C ASN A 136 17.26 -9.95 17.33
N GLN A 137 18.37 -10.70 17.53
CA GLN A 137 19.03 -11.47 16.49
C GLN A 137 18.16 -12.60 15.91
N ILE A 138 17.28 -13.19 16.72
CA ILE A 138 16.38 -14.27 16.27
C ILE A 138 15.38 -13.70 15.28
N THR A 139 14.69 -12.62 15.63
CA THR A 139 13.72 -11.99 14.75
C THR A 139 14.39 -11.41 13.49
N LEU A 140 15.59 -10.86 13.61
CA LEU A 140 16.40 -10.42 12.48
C LEU A 140 16.68 -11.58 11.51
N GLY A 141 17.13 -12.72 12.03
CA GLY A 141 17.41 -13.92 11.21
C GLY A 141 16.16 -14.45 10.50
N ILE A 142 15.00 -14.44 11.15
CA ILE A 142 13.72 -14.79 10.55
C ILE A 142 13.38 -13.81 9.40
N GLY A 143 13.52 -12.52 9.63
CA GLY A 143 13.29 -11.49 8.60
C GLY A 143 14.19 -11.69 7.38
N GLN A 144 15.48 -11.96 7.59
CA GLN A 144 16.44 -12.25 6.52
C GLN A 144 16.09 -13.53 5.74
N PHE A 145 15.69 -14.58 6.44
CA PHE A 145 15.23 -15.83 5.81
C PHE A 145 14.05 -15.58 4.88
N PHE A 146 12.99 -14.90 5.38
CA PHE A 146 11.82 -14.65 4.55
C PHE A 146 12.09 -13.65 3.43
N ALA A 147 13.00 -12.70 3.61
CA ALA A 147 13.43 -11.82 2.53
C ALA A 147 14.11 -12.61 1.41
N ALA A 148 15.03 -13.50 1.75
CA ALA A 148 15.71 -14.36 0.78
C ALA A 148 14.73 -15.32 0.08
N TYR A 149 13.85 -15.95 0.85
CA TYR A 149 12.84 -16.89 0.31
C TYR A 149 11.89 -16.20 -0.68
N ASN A 150 11.28 -15.08 -0.29
CA ASN A 150 10.37 -14.36 -1.19
C ASN A 150 11.08 -13.79 -2.42
N LEU A 151 12.34 -13.37 -2.28
CA LEU A 151 13.15 -12.93 -3.42
C LEU A 151 13.44 -14.08 -4.39
N ALA A 152 13.79 -15.25 -3.89
CA ALA A 152 14.02 -16.44 -4.71
C ALA A 152 12.74 -16.82 -5.48
N VAL A 153 11.59 -16.85 -4.79
CA VAL A 153 10.30 -17.14 -5.44
C VAL A 153 10.01 -16.12 -6.55
N LEU A 154 10.23 -14.82 -6.32
CA LEU A 154 10.04 -13.80 -7.35
C LEU A 154 10.97 -13.98 -8.55
N THR A 155 12.22 -14.38 -8.31
CA THR A 155 13.21 -14.59 -9.37
C THR A 155 12.81 -15.80 -10.22
N ASP A 156 12.47 -16.92 -9.60
CA ASP A 156 12.07 -18.14 -10.30
C ASP A 156 10.78 -17.93 -11.13
N TYR A 157 9.84 -17.17 -10.56
CA TYR A 157 8.60 -16.82 -11.27
C TYR A 157 8.82 -15.93 -12.47
N LEU A 158 9.66 -14.90 -12.31
CA LEU A 158 9.91 -13.95 -13.37
C LEU A 158 10.62 -14.58 -14.57
N GLU A 159 11.56 -15.48 -14.32
CA GLU A 159 12.21 -16.21 -15.41
C GLU A 159 11.22 -17.10 -16.17
N MET A 160 10.28 -17.74 -15.46
CA MET A 160 9.23 -18.53 -16.11
C MET A 160 8.20 -17.70 -16.88
N CYS A 161 7.96 -16.45 -16.49
CA CYS A 161 7.00 -15.57 -17.15
C CYS A 161 7.60 -14.76 -18.29
N LEU A 162 8.93 -14.65 -18.40
CA LEU A 162 9.62 -13.89 -19.44
C LEU A 162 10.20 -14.75 -20.57
N GLY A 163 10.11 -16.07 -20.47
CA GLY A 163 10.47 -17.03 -21.51
C GLY A 163 9.28 -17.40 -22.40
#